data_21516b11d6563e79646869f64bd9e4d3
#
_entry.id   21516b11d6563e79646869f64bd9e4d3
#
_cell.length_a   1.000
_cell.length_b   1.000
_cell.length_c   1.000
_cell.angle_alpha   90.00
_cell.angle_beta   90.00
_cell.angle_gamma   90.00
#
_symmetry.space_group_name_H-M   'P 1'
#
loop_
_entity.id
_entity.type
_entity.pdbx_description
1 polymer ?
#
loop_
_entity_poly.entity_id
_entity_poly.type
_entity_poly.pdbx_seq_one_letter_code
_entity_poly.pdbx_strand_id
1 'polypeptide(L)'
;MAGKVWVEEAYPNILFAKDGEIYDIAGMKTIVIGGAYSVDKFYRLSKGYNWFEDEQPSDEIKAYVEKQLSNNDWNVDVVLSHTVPYDYRPVDLFLSMIDQSTVDESTELWLGEIEKKLDYKW
;
A
#
# COMPACT_ATOMS: atom_id res chain seq x y z
N MET A 1 12.35 8.13 -14.97
CA MET A 1 11.68 7.21 -14.03
C MET A 1 11.59 5.84 -14.67
N ALA A 2 12.09 4.81 -14.00
CA ALA A 2 11.98 3.41 -14.44
C ALA A 2 10.76 2.76 -13.80
N GLY A 3 10.35 1.59 -14.30
CA GLY A 3 9.19 0.86 -13.82
C GLY A 3 7.95 1.08 -14.69
N LYS A 4 6.98 0.16 -14.56
CA LYS A 4 5.74 0.20 -15.35
C LYS A 4 4.71 1.08 -14.65
N VAL A 5 3.96 1.84 -15.46
CA VAL A 5 2.88 2.72 -14.99
C VAL A 5 1.60 2.46 -15.77
N TRP A 6 0.47 2.81 -15.18
CA TRP A 6 -0.81 2.87 -15.87
C TRP A 6 -1.05 4.30 -16.35
N VAL A 7 -1.58 4.44 -17.56
CA VAL A 7 -1.87 5.75 -18.16
C VAL A 7 -3.29 5.73 -18.72
N GLU A 8 -4.04 6.78 -18.46
CA GLU A 8 -5.31 7.01 -19.12
C GLU A 8 -5.11 7.92 -20.32
N GLU A 9 -5.57 7.51 -21.50
CA GLU A 9 -5.35 8.24 -22.76
C GLU A 9 -5.88 9.68 -22.72
N ALA A 10 -7.00 9.91 -22.00
CA ALA A 10 -7.58 11.26 -21.85
C ALA A 10 -6.70 12.20 -21.02
N TYR A 11 -5.81 11.66 -20.19
CA TYR A 11 -4.96 12.44 -19.27
C TYR A 11 -3.53 11.92 -19.26
N PRO A 12 -2.79 12.07 -20.37
CA PRO A 12 -1.48 11.42 -20.55
C PRO A 12 -0.39 11.92 -19.61
N ASN A 13 -0.60 13.05 -18.93
CA ASN A 13 0.34 13.60 -17.96
C ASN A 13 0.14 13.05 -16.53
N ILE A 14 -0.93 12.28 -16.32
CA ILE A 14 -1.20 11.64 -15.04
C ILE A 14 -0.78 10.17 -15.15
N LEU A 15 0.18 9.77 -14.31
CA LEU A 15 0.70 8.42 -14.27
C LEU A 15 0.25 7.76 -12.98
N PHE A 16 -0.29 6.55 -13.09
CA PHE A 16 -0.68 5.74 -11.94
C PHE A 16 0.41 4.71 -11.68
N ALA A 17 1.03 4.79 -10.51
CA ALA A 17 2.05 3.83 -10.11
C ALA A 17 1.43 2.43 -9.95
N LYS A 18 2.18 1.42 -10.35
CA LYS A 18 1.79 0.02 -10.18
C LYS A 18 2.36 -0.53 -8.88
N ASP A 19 1.54 -1.25 -8.12
CA ASP A 19 1.95 -1.85 -6.86
C ASP A 19 3.15 -2.80 -7.04
N GLY A 20 4.12 -2.64 -6.15
CA GLY A 20 5.34 -3.42 -6.14
C GLY A 20 6.42 -2.94 -7.12
N GLU A 21 6.12 -1.99 -7.99
CA GLU A 21 7.15 -1.44 -8.88
C GLU A 21 8.11 -0.54 -8.09
N ILE A 22 9.37 -0.57 -8.51
CA ILE A 22 10.40 0.30 -7.96
C ILE A 22 10.76 1.34 -9.02
N TYR A 23 10.62 2.60 -8.62
CA TYR A 23 10.86 3.76 -9.47
C TYR A 23 12.08 4.53 -9.00
N ASP A 24 12.80 5.13 -9.95
CA ASP A 24 13.76 6.20 -9.64
C ASP A 24 13.01 7.53 -9.67
N ILE A 25 12.78 8.11 -8.51
CA ILE A 25 12.14 9.42 -8.36
C ILE A 25 13.14 10.38 -7.77
N ALA A 26 13.61 11.34 -8.57
CA ALA A 26 14.62 12.33 -8.17
C ALA A 26 15.91 11.69 -7.62
N GLY A 27 16.35 10.59 -8.21
CA GLY A 27 17.53 9.85 -7.78
C GLY A 27 17.31 8.94 -6.58
N MET A 28 16.09 8.83 -6.07
CA MET A 28 15.74 7.97 -4.95
C MET A 28 15.00 6.71 -5.43
N LYS A 29 15.48 5.56 -5.02
CA LYS A 29 14.85 4.27 -5.27
C LYS A 29 13.60 4.17 -4.42
N THR A 30 12.42 4.20 -5.07
CA THR A 30 11.13 4.30 -4.42
C THR A 30 10.25 3.10 -4.76
N ILE A 31 9.80 2.34 -3.77
CA ILE A 31 8.78 1.30 -3.95
C ILE A 31 7.40 1.84 -3.61
N VAL A 32 6.39 1.39 -4.36
CA VAL A 32 4.99 1.77 -4.16
C VAL A 32 4.18 0.56 -3.74
N ILE A 33 3.40 0.72 -2.66
CA ILE A 33 2.53 -0.34 -2.12
C ILE A 33 1.17 0.28 -1.83
N GLY A 34 0.22 0.04 -2.71
CA GLY A 34 -1.14 0.55 -2.57
C GLY A 34 -2.04 -0.36 -1.74
N GLY A 35 -3.21 0.16 -1.44
CA GLY A 35 -4.30 -0.58 -0.81
C GLY A 35 -4.29 -0.57 0.71
N ALA A 36 -5.51 -0.54 1.24
CA ALA A 36 -5.79 -0.67 2.67
C ALA A 36 -7.25 -1.05 2.88
N TYR A 37 -7.57 -1.57 4.05
CA TYR A 37 -8.95 -1.85 4.43
C TYR A 37 -9.73 -0.55 4.66
N SER A 38 -10.92 -0.45 4.06
CA SER A 38 -11.83 0.68 4.28
C SER A 38 -12.69 0.43 5.51
N VAL A 39 -12.53 1.24 6.55
CA VAL A 39 -13.32 1.11 7.80
C VAL A 39 -14.82 1.34 7.59
N ASP A 40 -15.21 1.97 6.50
CA ASP A 40 -16.60 2.21 6.11
C ASP A 40 -17.17 1.18 5.14
N LYS A 41 -16.48 0.06 4.93
CA LYS A 41 -16.87 -1.02 4.00
C LYS A 41 -18.33 -1.42 4.13
N PHE A 42 -18.74 -1.79 5.34
CA PHE A 42 -20.10 -2.26 5.57
C PHE A 42 -21.14 -1.17 5.40
N TYR A 43 -20.82 0.08 5.75
CA TYR A 43 -21.67 1.22 5.49
C TYR A 43 -21.87 1.41 3.98
N ARG A 44 -20.81 1.38 3.19
CA ARG A 44 -20.86 1.51 1.72
C ARG A 44 -21.72 0.41 1.10
N LEU A 45 -21.49 -0.84 1.49
CA LEU A 45 -22.27 -1.98 1.01
C LEU A 45 -23.74 -1.83 1.37
N SER A 46 -24.07 -1.40 2.58
CA SER A 46 -25.47 -1.22 3.02
C SER A 46 -26.21 -0.10 2.27
N LYS A 47 -25.50 0.90 1.77
CA LYS A 47 -26.04 2.04 1.01
C LYS A 47 -25.95 1.86 -0.50
N GLY A 48 -25.37 0.76 -0.98
CA GLY A 48 -25.15 0.54 -2.41
C GLY A 48 -24.08 1.42 -3.02
N TYR A 49 -23.16 1.95 -2.20
CA TYR A 49 -22.02 2.72 -2.67
C TYR A 49 -20.93 1.81 -3.21
N ASN A 50 -20.06 2.35 -4.05
CA ASN A 50 -18.96 1.59 -4.62
C ASN A 50 -17.99 1.13 -3.54
N TRP A 51 -17.68 -0.16 -3.58
CA TRP A 51 -16.61 -0.80 -2.84
C TRP A 51 -15.98 -1.86 -3.75
N PHE A 52 -14.68 -2.02 -3.69
CA PHE A 52 -13.94 -2.92 -4.57
C PHE A 52 -13.29 -4.01 -3.74
N GLU A 53 -13.38 -5.26 -4.21
CA GLU A 53 -12.79 -6.42 -3.54
C GLU A 53 -11.26 -6.36 -3.48
N ASP A 54 -10.65 -5.65 -4.41
CA ASP A 54 -9.20 -5.48 -4.54
C ASP A 54 -8.67 -4.22 -3.84
N GLU A 55 -9.39 -3.67 -2.87
CA GLU A 55 -8.92 -2.50 -2.10
C GLU A 55 -7.68 -2.78 -1.27
N GLN A 56 -7.48 -4.03 -0.83
CA GLN A 56 -6.25 -4.48 -0.18
C GLN A 56 -5.37 -5.25 -1.16
N PRO A 57 -4.03 -5.24 -0.99
CA PRO A 57 -3.15 -6.01 -1.86
C PRO A 57 -3.44 -7.50 -1.75
N SER A 58 -3.62 -8.16 -2.90
CA SER A 58 -3.76 -9.60 -2.99
C SER A 58 -2.48 -10.33 -2.59
N ASP A 59 -2.56 -11.63 -2.34
CA ASP A 59 -1.38 -12.46 -2.05
C ASP A 59 -0.37 -12.42 -3.21
N GLU A 60 -0.84 -12.30 -4.44
CA GLU A 60 0.01 -12.18 -5.64
C GLU A 60 0.77 -10.85 -5.64
N ILE A 61 0.10 -9.75 -5.29
CA ILE A 61 0.74 -8.43 -5.16
C ILE A 61 1.75 -8.45 -4.03
N LYS A 62 1.40 -9.03 -2.88
CA LYS A 62 2.33 -9.17 -1.74
C LYS A 62 3.58 -9.95 -2.12
N ALA A 63 3.42 -11.08 -2.80
CA ALA A 63 4.53 -11.89 -3.28
C ALA A 63 5.40 -11.12 -4.28
N TYR A 64 4.79 -10.35 -5.17
CA TYR A 64 5.50 -9.52 -6.13
C TYR A 64 6.31 -8.41 -5.44
N VAL A 65 5.74 -7.71 -4.46
CA VAL A 65 6.43 -6.71 -3.63
C VAL A 65 7.66 -7.33 -2.96
N GLU A 66 7.48 -8.46 -2.29
CA GLU A 66 8.58 -9.15 -1.60
C GLU A 66 9.68 -9.60 -2.55
N LYS A 67 9.31 -10.08 -3.74
CA LYS A 67 10.26 -10.43 -4.81
C LYS A 67 11.05 -9.20 -5.28
N GLN A 68 10.39 -8.09 -5.51
CA GLN A 68 11.05 -6.84 -5.92
C GLN A 68 12.02 -6.34 -4.85
N LEU A 69 11.62 -6.39 -3.58
CA LEU A 69 12.50 -6.03 -2.46
C LEU A 69 13.68 -6.97 -2.34
N SER A 70 13.46 -8.27 -2.45
CA SER A 70 14.53 -9.29 -2.43
C SER A 70 15.53 -9.07 -3.56
N ASN A 71 15.06 -8.77 -4.78
CA ASN A 71 15.91 -8.47 -5.93
C ASN A 71 16.73 -7.18 -5.76
N ASN A 72 16.36 -6.32 -4.83
CA ASN A 72 17.05 -5.09 -4.45
C ASN A 72 17.76 -5.20 -3.09
N ASP A 73 18.04 -6.41 -2.62
CA ASP A 73 18.71 -6.69 -1.36
C ASP A 73 18.02 -6.07 -0.14
N TRP A 74 16.67 -5.96 -0.18
CA TRP A 74 15.86 -5.32 0.86
C TRP A 74 16.33 -3.90 1.19
N ASN A 75 16.76 -3.16 0.17
CA ASN A 75 17.22 -1.79 0.29
C ASN A 75 16.51 -0.88 -0.72
N VAL A 76 15.82 0.12 -0.20
CA VAL A 76 15.20 1.20 -0.99
C VAL A 76 15.38 2.52 -0.24
N ASP A 77 15.28 3.63 -0.94
CA ASP A 77 15.36 4.94 -0.27
C ASP A 77 14.02 5.36 0.31
N VAL A 78 12.93 5.08 -0.41
CA VAL A 78 11.58 5.54 -0.06
C VAL A 78 10.58 4.40 -0.21
N VAL A 79 9.66 4.33 0.75
CA VAL A 79 8.44 3.50 0.66
C VAL A 79 7.23 4.43 0.63
N LEU A 80 6.43 4.31 -0.42
CA LEU A 80 5.14 4.99 -0.51
C LEU A 80 4.04 3.94 -0.34
N SER A 81 3.36 3.98 0.79
CA SER A 81 2.26 3.05 1.08
C SER A 81 0.97 3.81 1.41
N HIS A 82 -0.16 3.17 1.15
CA HIS A 82 -1.47 3.74 1.48
C HIS A 82 -1.74 3.72 2.99
N THR A 83 -1.28 2.68 3.67
CA THR A 83 -1.37 2.55 5.13
C THR A 83 0.03 2.35 5.72
N VAL A 84 0.11 2.19 7.02
CA VAL A 84 1.38 2.11 7.77
C VAL A 84 1.62 0.71 8.32
N PRO A 85 2.86 0.33 8.68
CA PRO A 85 3.11 -0.86 9.47
C PRO A 85 2.31 -0.84 10.78
N TYR A 86 1.90 -2.03 11.23
CA TYR A 86 0.99 -2.20 12.36
C TYR A 86 1.39 -1.40 13.61
N ASP A 87 2.67 -1.38 13.95
CA ASP A 87 3.18 -0.71 15.15
C ASP A 87 3.14 0.83 15.07
N TYR A 88 2.98 1.39 13.87
CA TYR A 88 2.93 2.84 13.64
C TYR A 88 1.51 3.38 13.48
N ARG A 89 0.48 2.57 13.71
CA ARG A 89 -0.90 3.03 13.58
C ARG A 89 -1.21 4.10 14.62
N PRO A 90 -1.81 5.23 14.20
CA PRO A 90 -2.17 6.30 15.13
C PRO A 90 -3.49 5.97 15.85
N VAL A 91 -3.49 4.93 16.71
CA VAL A 91 -4.69 4.37 17.34
C VAL A 91 -5.45 5.39 18.18
N ASP A 92 -4.78 6.37 18.75
CA ASP A 92 -5.34 7.47 19.53
C ASP A 92 -6.15 8.46 18.67
N LEU A 93 -5.92 8.45 17.35
CA LEU A 93 -6.66 9.28 16.39
C LEU A 93 -7.82 8.54 15.71
N PHE A 94 -8.00 7.26 16.00
CA PHE A 94 -9.08 6.48 15.40
C PHE A 94 -10.46 6.95 15.88
N LEU A 95 -11.43 6.89 14.97
CA LEU A 95 -12.82 7.26 15.28
C LEU A 95 -13.40 6.31 16.30
N SER A 96 -13.90 6.83 17.43
CA SER A 96 -14.45 6.02 18.52
C SER A 96 -15.73 5.26 18.13
N MET A 97 -16.43 5.70 17.08
CA MET A 97 -17.64 5.05 16.57
C MET A 97 -17.36 3.80 15.73
N ILE A 98 -16.11 3.57 15.35
CA ILE A 98 -15.71 2.40 14.56
C ILE A 98 -15.28 1.29 15.51
N ASP A 99 -15.92 0.13 15.39
CA ASP A 99 -15.47 -1.08 16.09
C ASP A 99 -14.20 -1.61 15.46
N GLN A 100 -13.05 -1.35 16.09
CA GLN A 100 -11.73 -1.75 15.57
C GLN A 100 -11.56 -3.27 15.51
N SER A 101 -12.35 -4.05 16.24
CA SER A 101 -12.32 -5.51 16.19
C SER A 101 -12.78 -6.07 14.84
N THR A 102 -13.54 -5.29 14.06
CA THR A 102 -14.04 -5.68 12.74
C THR A 102 -13.12 -5.26 11.59
N VAL A 103 -12.06 -4.51 11.87
CA VAL A 103 -11.10 -4.02 10.88
C VAL A 103 -10.12 -5.11 10.53
N ASP A 104 -9.95 -5.39 9.23
CA ASP A 104 -8.92 -6.31 8.74
C ASP A 104 -7.58 -5.60 8.69
N GLU A 105 -6.68 -5.97 9.58
CA GLU A 105 -5.34 -5.38 9.73
C GLU A 105 -4.24 -6.20 9.03
N SER A 106 -4.62 -7.11 8.14
CA SER A 106 -3.67 -7.99 7.47
C SER A 106 -2.62 -7.24 6.65
N THR A 107 -3.00 -6.12 6.03
CA THR A 107 -2.07 -5.28 5.27
C THR A 107 -1.05 -4.61 6.19
N GLU A 108 -1.48 -4.04 7.31
CA GLU A 108 -0.60 -3.39 8.29
C GLU A 108 0.36 -4.39 8.95
N LEU A 109 -0.12 -5.60 9.28
CA LEU A 109 0.72 -6.67 9.82
C LEU A 109 1.78 -7.11 8.80
N TRP A 110 1.39 -7.29 7.55
CA TRP A 110 2.33 -7.62 6.48
C TRP A 110 3.36 -6.51 6.24
N LEU A 111 2.95 -5.25 6.24
CA LEU A 111 3.87 -4.11 6.16
C LEU A 111 4.85 -4.09 7.34
N GLY A 112 4.40 -4.48 8.52
CA GLY A 112 5.26 -4.63 9.68
C GLY A 112 6.34 -5.70 9.51
N GLU A 113 6.02 -6.83 8.85
CA GLU A 113 7.00 -7.86 8.54
C GLU A 113 8.02 -7.39 7.48
N ILE A 114 7.56 -6.62 6.50
CA ILE A 114 8.46 -6.00 5.50
C ILE A 114 9.39 -5.01 6.18
N GLU A 115 8.87 -4.13 7.04
CA GLU A 115 9.63 -3.09 7.72
C GLU A 115 10.78 -3.65 8.54
N LYS A 116 10.60 -4.79 9.18
CA LYS A 116 11.65 -5.46 9.97
C LYS A 116 12.87 -5.89 9.14
N LYS A 117 12.69 -6.13 7.85
CA LYS A 117 13.73 -6.61 6.94
C LYS A 117 14.32 -5.50 6.08
N LEU A 118 13.61 -4.40 5.93
CA LEU A 118 13.88 -3.37 4.95
C LEU A 118 14.83 -2.30 5.49
N ASP A 119 15.88 -2.00 4.72
CA ASP A 119 16.71 -0.82 4.94
C ASP A 119 16.16 0.32 4.06
N TYR A 120 15.66 1.37 4.69
CA TYR A 120 15.04 2.51 4.02
C TYR A 120 15.30 3.83 4.77
N LYS A 121 15.12 4.94 4.07
CA LYS A 121 15.32 6.29 4.64
C LYS A 121 14.00 6.97 5.02
N TRP A 122 12.98 6.78 4.19
CA TRP A 122 11.68 7.45 4.31
C TRP A 122 10.53 6.46 4.06
#